data_5beb7786c6e059ab240d41f16b86561e
#
_entry.id   5beb7786c6e059ab240d41f16b86561e
#
_cell.length_a   1.000
_cell.length_b   1.000
_cell.length_c   1.000
_cell.angle_alpha   90.00
_cell.angle_beta   90.00
_cell.angle_gamma   90.00
#
_symmetry.space_group_name_H-M   'P 1'
#
loop_
_entity.id
_entity.type
_entity.pdbx_description
1 polymer ?
#
loop_
_entity_poly.entity_id
_entity_poly.type
_entity_poly.pdbx_seq_one_letter_code
_entity_poly.pdbx_strand_id
1 'polypeptide(L)'
;MDNDTNTIPKSKENRSFLARVFISPDEPRLRAGWRVLAQLILLVVIVFFIGFLAQLLIQYGLNEYLGSFIVVLAITTSVFMGRRFLDRRTFVSLGLKLNSWTLMDLLVGFAVGGLMIGLIFYLESALGWLTIEKYAWQNYPLEEVRSLMIGMLVTFIFVGWQEELISRGYLLQNLIDGLNVFWGVMISSFLFGLLHLANPNSSIAGAVGTFLLGIFLSYAYLATRQLWLPIGLHIGWNFFEGPIFGYPVSGVDAFRLLQQSVNGPSLVTGGSFGPEAGLILLVGLVLGVGTVYAYSRFRSNSVKEEGKSE
;
A
#
# COMPACT_ATOMS: atom_id res chain seq x y z
N MET A 1 33.83 43.11 -28.80
CA MET A 1 33.70 43.55 -27.37
C MET A 1 32.23 43.44 -27.03
N ASP A 2 31.77 42.25 -26.72
CA ASP A 2 30.38 42.02 -26.25
C ASP A 2 30.48 41.53 -24.81
N ASN A 3 29.96 42.35 -23.93
CA ASN A 3 29.83 42.09 -22.50
C ASN A 3 28.65 41.13 -22.29
N ASP A 4 28.92 39.84 -22.22
CA ASP A 4 27.99 38.87 -21.66
C ASP A 4 27.85 39.11 -20.15
N THR A 5 26.87 39.92 -19.78
CA THR A 5 26.45 40.08 -18.41
C THR A 5 25.73 38.82 -17.96
N ASN A 6 26.46 37.97 -17.25
CA ASN A 6 26.00 36.83 -16.49
C ASN A 6 24.92 37.29 -15.50
N THR A 7 23.66 37.29 -15.88
CA THR A 7 22.54 37.57 -14.99
C THR A 7 22.29 36.36 -14.09
N ILE A 8 22.97 36.32 -12.97
CA ILE A 8 22.61 35.41 -11.85
C ILE A 8 21.19 35.78 -11.42
N PRO A 9 20.26 34.79 -11.32
CA PRO A 9 18.88 35.08 -10.94
C PRO A 9 18.85 35.59 -9.49
N LYS A 10 18.59 36.90 -9.33
CA LYS A 10 18.33 37.56 -8.06
C LYS A 10 17.00 37.12 -7.45
N SER A 11 16.94 36.03 -6.67
CA SER A 11 15.70 35.71 -5.95
C SER A 11 15.84 34.95 -4.63
N LYS A 12 17.05 34.66 -4.13
CA LYS A 12 17.22 33.88 -2.88
C LYS A 12 17.38 34.71 -1.60
N GLU A 13 17.67 36.01 -1.68
CA GLU A 13 18.15 36.78 -0.50
C GLU A 13 17.09 37.51 0.35
N ASN A 14 15.85 37.69 -0.09
CA ASN A 14 14.86 38.52 0.63
C ASN A 14 13.52 37.85 0.94
N ARG A 15 13.52 36.54 1.24
CA ARG A 15 12.28 35.90 1.70
C ARG A 15 12.07 36.22 3.19
N SER A 16 10.85 36.63 3.56
CA SER A 16 10.47 36.80 4.97
C SER A 16 10.66 35.52 5.76
N PHE A 17 10.84 35.61 7.08
CA PHE A 17 10.96 34.42 7.95
C PHE A 17 9.81 33.43 7.73
N LEU A 18 8.57 33.91 7.70
CA LEU A 18 7.39 33.06 7.43
C LEU A 18 7.48 32.35 6.07
N ALA A 19 7.90 33.05 5.01
CA ALA A 19 8.06 32.41 3.71
C ALA A 19 9.15 31.33 3.72
N ARG A 20 10.23 31.51 4.51
CA ARG A 20 11.26 30.46 4.65
C ARG A 20 10.76 29.22 5.40
N VAL A 21 9.86 29.37 6.36
CA VAL A 21 9.30 28.26 7.15
C VAL A 21 8.23 27.50 6.36
N PHE A 22 7.32 28.23 5.70
CA PHE A 22 6.12 27.61 5.13
C PHE A 22 6.21 27.32 3.63
N ILE A 23 6.94 28.15 2.85
CA ILE A 23 6.93 28.05 1.38
C ILE A 23 8.17 27.30 0.88
N SER A 24 7.97 26.43 -0.12
CA SER A 24 9.05 25.71 -0.80
C SER A 24 10.04 26.70 -1.44
N PRO A 25 11.37 26.40 -1.39
CA PRO A 25 12.35 27.26 -2.06
C PRO A 25 12.22 27.24 -3.59
N ASP A 26 11.76 26.12 -4.15
CA ASP A 26 11.82 25.84 -5.58
C ASP A 26 10.47 26.03 -6.29
N GLU A 27 9.36 25.97 -5.55
CA GLU A 27 8.00 26.07 -6.11
C GLU A 27 7.09 26.94 -5.23
N PRO A 28 6.08 27.66 -5.82
CA PRO A 28 5.17 28.52 -5.09
C PRO A 28 4.08 27.73 -4.34
N ARG A 29 4.47 26.80 -3.48
CA ARG A 29 3.59 25.95 -2.66
C ARG A 29 4.20 25.73 -1.26
N LEU A 30 3.42 25.16 -0.34
CA LEU A 30 3.89 24.79 0.98
C LEU A 30 5.07 23.81 0.90
N ARG A 31 5.99 23.83 1.86
CA ARG A 31 7.00 22.81 2.02
C ARG A 31 6.35 21.43 2.25
N ALA A 32 7.02 20.37 1.84
CA ALA A 32 6.51 19.00 1.88
C ALA A 32 5.99 18.57 3.26
N GLY A 33 6.70 18.90 4.34
CA GLY A 33 6.26 18.59 5.70
C GLY A 33 4.91 19.20 6.05
N TRP A 34 4.67 20.47 5.69
CA TRP A 34 3.40 21.14 5.93
C TRP A 34 2.27 20.57 5.06
N ARG A 35 2.58 20.16 3.82
CA ARG A 35 1.61 19.51 2.92
C ARG A 35 1.18 18.16 3.48
N VAL A 36 2.15 17.35 3.95
CA VAL A 36 1.88 16.06 4.60
C VAL A 36 1.02 16.27 5.85
N LEU A 37 1.39 17.19 6.73
CA LEU A 37 0.62 17.49 7.94
C LEU A 37 -0.82 17.94 7.62
N ALA A 38 -0.98 18.88 6.70
CA ALA A 38 -2.29 19.38 6.28
C ALA A 38 -3.14 18.26 5.65
N GLN A 39 -2.53 17.37 4.84
CA GLN A 39 -3.22 16.24 4.26
C GLN A 39 -3.64 15.20 5.32
N LEU A 40 -2.78 14.91 6.30
CA LEU A 40 -3.15 13.99 7.39
C LEU A 40 -4.30 14.53 8.22
N ILE A 41 -4.30 15.84 8.54
CA ILE A 41 -5.43 16.49 9.23
C ILE A 41 -6.71 16.39 8.38
N LEU A 42 -6.61 16.71 7.08
CA LEU A 42 -7.75 16.63 6.15
C LEU A 42 -8.29 15.19 6.06
N LEU A 43 -7.40 14.21 5.96
CA LEU A 43 -7.76 12.79 5.92
C LEU A 43 -8.50 12.36 7.20
N VAL A 44 -7.94 12.69 8.38
CA VAL A 44 -8.56 12.35 9.66
C VAL A 44 -9.93 13.00 9.79
N VAL A 45 -10.07 14.28 9.44
CA VAL A 45 -11.36 14.98 9.50
C VAL A 45 -12.38 14.35 8.56
N ILE A 46 -12.01 14.10 7.30
CA ILE A 46 -12.93 13.52 6.32
C ILE A 46 -13.34 12.10 6.72
N VAL A 47 -12.36 11.25 7.09
CA VAL A 47 -12.62 9.86 7.47
C VAL A 47 -13.45 9.80 8.75
N PHE A 48 -13.20 10.68 9.74
CA PHE A 48 -13.99 10.74 10.94
C PHE A 48 -15.47 11.05 10.65
N PHE A 49 -15.77 12.11 9.90
CA PHE A 49 -17.14 12.51 9.62
C PHE A 49 -17.85 11.55 8.65
N ILE A 50 -17.21 11.19 7.55
CA ILE A 50 -17.82 10.30 6.53
C ILE A 50 -17.88 8.86 7.04
N GLY A 51 -16.84 8.39 7.75
CA GLY A 51 -16.84 7.06 8.36
C GLY A 51 -17.90 6.92 9.45
N PHE A 52 -18.07 7.96 10.30
CA PHE A 52 -19.14 8.00 11.28
C PHE A 52 -20.52 7.96 10.60
N LEU A 53 -20.73 8.74 9.54
CA LEU A 53 -21.96 8.72 8.77
C LEU A 53 -22.20 7.35 8.10
N ALA A 54 -21.19 6.76 7.49
CA ALA A 54 -21.29 5.43 6.88
C ALA A 54 -21.67 4.38 7.93
N GLN A 55 -21.03 4.40 9.10
CA GLN A 55 -21.34 3.48 10.20
C GLN A 55 -22.77 3.67 10.72
N LEU A 56 -23.24 4.91 10.82
CA LEU A 56 -24.61 5.21 11.19
C LEU A 56 -25.58 4.64 10.16
N LEU A 57 -25.31 4.83 8.87
CA LEU A 57 -26.17 4.31 7.80
C LEU A 57 -26.20 2.77 7.78
N ILE A 58 -25.07 2.11 8.09
CA ILE A 58 -25.02 0.64 8.22
C ILE A 58 -25.95 0.17 9.36
N GLN A 59 -25.97 0.86 10.50
CA GLN A 59 -26.90 0.56 11.59
C GLN A 59 -28.38 0.68 11.17
N TYR A 60 -28.69 1.54 10.19
CA TYR A 60 -30.03 1.69 9.61
C TYR A 60 -30.28 0.81 8.36
N GLY A 61 -29.41 -0.18 8.10
CA GLY A 61 -29.62 -1.20 7.07
C GLY A 61 -28.87 -0.95 5.75
N LEU A 62 -27.96 0.02 5.69
CA LEU A 62 -27.07 0.13 4.52
C LEU A 62 -26.17 -1.11 4.47
N ASN A 63 -25.97 -1.66 3.27
CA ASN A 63 -25.06 -2.76 3.04
C ASN A 63 -23.61 -2.37 3.41
N GLU A 64 -22.91 -3.25 4.13
CA GLU A 64 -21.53 -2.98 4.65
C GLU A 64 -20.51 -2.69 3.54
N TYR A 65 -20.61 -3.38 2.38
CA TYR A 65 -19.73 -3.09 1.24
C TYR A 65 -19.96 -1.69 0.67
N LEU A 66 -21.24 -1.23 0.66
CA LEU A 66 -21.54 0.13 0.23
C LEU A 66 -21.03 1.17 1.25
N GLY A 67 -21.14 0.87 2.55
CA GLY A 67 -20.54 1.68 3.61
C GLY A 67 -19.02 1.79 3.44
N SER A 68 -18.34 0.67 3.22
CA SER A 68 -16.89 0.62 2.95
C SER A 68 -16.52 1.40 1.68
N PHE A 69 -17.30 1.29 0.62
CA PHE A 69 -17.09 2.05 -0.62
C PHE A 69 -17.18 3.56 -0.39
N ILE A 70 -18.14 4.03 0.43
CA ILE A 70 -18.26 5.45 0.82
C ILE A 70 -17.00 5.93 1.52
N VAL A 71 -16.42 5.14 2.42
CA VAL A 71 -15.16 5.47 3.11
C VAL A 71 -13.99 5.52 2.12
N VAL A 72 -13.89 4.57 1.20
CA VAL A 72 -12.86 4.57 0.15
C VAL A 72 -12.95 5.80 -0.75
N LEU A 73 -14.17 6.21 -1.12
CA LEU A 73 -14.39 7.44 -1.88
C LEU A 73 -13.98 8.69 -1.08
N ALA A 74 -14.26 8.71 0.22
CA ALA A 74 -13.87 9.81 1.10
C ALA A 74 -12.35 9.94 1.18
N ILE A 75 -11.63 8.83 1.37
CA ILE A 75 -10.18 8.78 1.38
C ILE A 75 -9.60 9.23 0.03
N THR A 76 -10.13 8.69 -1.07
CA THR A 76 -9.72 9.06 -2.44
C THR A 76 -9.93 10.55 -2.69
N THR A 77 -11.07 11.09 -2.27
CA THR A 77 -11.38 12.52 -2.38
C THR A 77 -10.41 13.36 -1.55
N SER A 78 -10.09 12.94 -0.32
CA SER A 78 -9.10 13.62 0.53
C SER A 78 -7.74 13.70 -0.17
N VAL A 79 -7.24 12.58 -0.68
CA VAL A 79 -5.95 12.53 -1.39
C VAL A 79 -6.00 13.34 -2.69
N PHE A 80 -7.12 13.30 -3.42
CA PHE A 80 -7.34 14.15 -4.60
C PHE A 80 -7.24 15.64 -4.23
N MET A 81 -7.92 16.06 -3.16
CA MET A 81 -7.86 17.45 -2.69
C MET A 81 -6.45 17.87 -2.29
N GLY A 82 -5.75 17.03 -1.52
CA GLY A 82 -4.35 17.27 -1.16
C GLY A 82 -3.45 17.40 -2.38
N ARG A 83 -3.56 16.47 -3.33
CA ARG A 83 -2.77 16.51 -4.56
C ARG A 83 -3.07 17.73 -5.42
N ARG A 84 -4.35 18.09 -5.56
CA ARG A 84 -4.80 19.21 -6.40
C ARG A 84 -4.48 20.56 -5.80
N PHE A 85 -4.75 20.76 -4.50
CA PHE A 85 -4.71 22.06 -3.85
C PHE A 85 -3.41 22.31 -3.04
N LEU A 86 -2.90 21.31 -2.32
CA LEU A 86 -1.67 21.45 -1.54
C LEU A 86 -0.43 21.25 -2.42
N ASP A 87 -0.43 20.16 -3.23
CA ASP A 87 0.70 19.85 -4.12
C ASP A 87 0.65 20.65 -5.43
N ARG A 88 -0.52 21.16 -5.84
CA ARG A 88 -0.75 21.84 -7.13
C ARG A 88 -0.37 20.95 -8.33
N ARG A 89 -0.62 19.65 -8.20
CA ARG A 89 -0.35 18.62 -9.23
C ARG A 89 -1.64 17.89 -9.62
N THR A 90 -1.62 17.17 -10.73
CA THR A 90 -2.76 16.33 -11.15
C THR A 90 -2.81 15.05 -10.32
N PHE A 91 -4.01 14.51 -10.09
CA PHE A 91 -4.20 13.25 -9.36
C PHE A 91 -3.48 12.07 -10.05
N VAL A 92 -3.52 12.03 -11.39
CA VAL A 92 -2.83 11.02 -12.21
C VAL A 92 -1.32 11.00 -11.96
N SER A 93 -0.71 12.15 -11.58
CA SER A 93 0.71 12.25 -11.27
C SER A 93 1.14 11.49 -10.00
N LEU A 94 0.18 10.91 -9.24
CA LEU A 94 0.47 9.97 -8.17
C LEU A 94 0.98 8.61 -8.66
N GLY A 95 0.97 8.37 -9.97
CA GLY A 95 1.28 7.08 -10.58
C GLY A 95 0.02 6.29 -10.95
N LEU A 96 -1.06 7.01 -11.27
CA LEU A 96 -2.34 6.45 -11.69
C LEU A 96 -2.58 6.63 -13.19
N LYS A 97 -1.51 6.71 -13.98
CA LYS A 97 -1.61 6.80 -15.43
C LYS A 97 -2.15 5.48 -16.00
N LEU A 98 -3.24 5.56 -16.74
CA LEU A 98 -3.78 4.42 -17.49
C LEU A 98 -3.03 4.27 -18.80
N ASN A 99 -2.44 3.10 -19.03
CA ASN A 99 -1.72 2.74 -20.24
C ASN A 99 -1.79 1.22 -20.48
N SER A 100 -1.13 0.71 -21.50
CA SER A 100 -1.06 -0.73 -21.83
C SER A 100 -0.53 -1.60 -20.70
N TRP A 101 0.29 -1.06 -19.80
CA TRP A 101 0.90 -1.77 -18.66
C TRP A 101 0.04 -1.81 -17.40
N THR A 102 -1.04 -1.02 -17.32
CA THR A 102 -1.86 -0.89 -16.10
C THR A 102 -2.38 -2.23 -15.61
N LEU A 103 -3.03 -3.00 -16.49
CA LEU A 103 -3.59 -4.30 -16.13
C LEU A 103 -2.48 -5.32 -15.83
N MET A 104 -1.39 -5.29 -16.59
CA MET A 104 -0.24 -6.17 -16.35
C MET A 104 0.41 -5.89 -15.00
N ASP A 105 0.65 -4.63 -14.65
CA ASP A 105 1.19 -4.23 -13.35
C ASP A 105 0.30 -4.76 -12.20
N LEU A 106 -1.04 -4.61 -12.30
CA LEU A 106 -1.98 -5.13 -11.31
C LEU A 106 -1.92 -6.67 -11.20
N LEU A 107 -2.00 -7.37 -12.32
CA LEU A 107 -2.03 -8.84 -12.34
C LEU A 107 -0.70 -9.44 -11.87
N VAL A 108 0.43 -8.88 -12.31
CA VAL A 108 1.74 -9.32 -11.86
C VAL A 108 1.90 -9.05 -10.36
N GLY A 109 1.50 -7.86 -9.89
CA GLY A 109 1.50 -7.56 -8.46
C GLY A 109 0.69 -8.57 -7.67
N PHE A 110 -0.56 -8.81 -8.07
CA PHE A 110 -1.45 -9.78 -7.43
C PHE A 110 -0.84 -11.20 -7.39
N ALA A 111 -0.29 -11.66 -8.50
CA ALA A 111 0.34 -12.97 -8.59
C ALA A 111 1.61 -13.07 -7.71
N VAL A 112 2.43 -12.02 -7.68
CA VAL A 112 3.65 -12.00 -6.84
C VAL A 112 3.29 -12.01 -5.36
N GLY A 113 2.28 -11.23 -4.91
CA GLY A 113 1.79 -11.28 -3.53
C GLY A 113 1.33 -12.69 -3.16
N GLY A 114 0.55 -13.34 -4.04
CA GLY A 114 0.11 -14.73 -3.85
C GLY A 114 1.27 -15.74 -3.82
N LEU A 115 2.27 -15.58 -4.67
CA LEU A 115 3.46 -16.44 -4.69
C LEU A 115 4.30 -16.30 -3.41
N MET A 116 4.45 -15.10 -2.87
CA MET A 116 5.18 -14.86 -1.62
C MET A 116 4.52 -15.59 -0.45
N ILE A 117 3.22 -15.43 -0.27
CA ILE A 117 2.45 -16.12 0.77
C ILE A 117 2.37 -17.62 0.50
N GLY A 118 2.20 -18.04 -0.75
CA GLY A 118 2.20 -19.45 -1.15
C GLY A 118 3.51 -20.15 -0.80
N LEU A 119 4.65 -19.47 -0.96
CA LEU A 119 5.96 -19.99 -0.53
C LEU A 119 6.02 -20.14 1.00
N ILE A 120 5.54 -19.17 1.75
CA ILE A 120 5.48 -19.22 3.22
C ILE A 120 4.62 -20.41 3.66
N PHE A 121 3.41 -20.53 3.11
CA PHE A 121 2.50 -21.64 3.38
C PHE A 121 3.13 -23.01 3.09
N TYR A 122 3.79 -23.13 1.94
CA TYR A 122 4.49 -24.34 1.56
C TYR A 122 5.61 -24.71 2.54
N LEU A 123 6.43 -23.74 2.94
CA LEU A 123 7.53 -23.97 3.87
C LEU A 123 7.04 -24.38 5.26
N GLU A 124 6.02 -23.70 5.81
CA GLU A 124 5.46 -24.06 7.10
C GLU A 124 4.80 -25.45 7.06
N SER A 125 4.13 -25.81 5.97
CA SER A 125 3.57 -27.13 5.75
C SER A 125 4.67 -28.19 5.64
N ALA A 126 5.74 -27.93 4.88
CA ALA A 126 6.86 -28.85 4.71
C ALA A 126 7.64 -29.10 5.99
N LEU A 127 7.70 -28.09 6.89
CA LEU A 127 8.30 -28.19 8.23
C LEU A 127 7.39 -28.88 9.25
N GLY A 128 6.16 -29.23 8.87
CA GLY A 128 5.17 -29.84 9.76
C GLY A 128 4.60 -28.86 10.80
N TRP A 129 4.76 -27.55 10.58
CA TRP A 129 4.24 -26.52 11.49
C TRP A 129 2.79 -26.15 11.19
N LEU A 130 2.31 -26.40 9.97
CA LEU A 130 0.97 -26.07 9.52
C LEU A 130 0.15 -27.34 9.34
N THR A 131 -1.06 -27.35 9.91
CA THR A 131 -2.03 -28.44 9.77
C THR A 131 -3.34 -27.87 9.25
N ILE A 132 -3.83 -28.39 8.11
CA ILE A 132 -5.16 -28.05 7.60
C ILE A 132 -6.19 -28.86 8.39
N GLU A 133 -7.07 -28.20 9.12
CA GLU A 133 -8.10 -28.81 9.93
C GLU A 133 -9.39 -29.05 9.17
N LYS A 134 -9.83 -28.05 8.38
CA LYS A 134 -11.08 -28.09 7.62
C LYS A 134 -11.00 -27.21 6.38
N TYR A 135 -11.94 -27.45 5.48
CA TYR A 135 -12.19 -26.60 4.31
C TYR A 135 -13.55 -25.90 4.45
N ALA A 136 -13.68 -24.67 3.96
CA ALA A 136 -14.90 -23.90 4.08
C ALA A 136 -16.14 -24.62 3.51
N TRP A 137 -15.98 -25.34 2.39
CA TRP A 137 -17.08 -26.09 1.76
C TRP A 137 -17.57 -27.30 2.56
N GLN A 138 -16.92 -27.67 3.67
CA GLN A 138 -17.44 -28.66 4.61
C GLN A 138 -18.48 -28.07 5.55
N ASN A 139 -18.47 -26.74 5.77
CA ASN A 139 -19.34 -26.04 6.71
C ASN A 139 -20.37 -25.14 6.01
N TYR A 140 -20.11 -24.73 4.76
CA TYR A 140 -20.93 -23.81 4.00
C TYR A 140 -21.27 -24.34 2.62
N PRO A 141 -22.47 -24.06 2.06
CA PRO A 141 -22.80 -24.32 0.67
C PRO A 141 -21.79 -23.63 -0.28
N LEU A 142 -21.49 -24.26 -1.42
CA LEU A 142 -20.50 -23.73 -2.37
C LEU A 142 -20.83 -22.31 -2.85
N GLU A 143 -22.12 -21.99 -3.02
CA GLU A 143 -22.58 -20.65 -3.42
C GLU A 143 -22.27 -19.60 -2.35
N GLU A 144 -22.40 -19.97 -1.08
CA GLU A 144 -22.06 -19.09 0.05
C GLU A 144 -20.53 -18.88 0.12
N VAL A 145 -19.74 -19.96 -0.02
CA VAL A 145 -18.26 -19.87 -0.11
C VAL A 145 -17.84 -18.91 -1.23
N ARG A 146 -18.43 -19.05 -2.43
CA ARG A 146 -18.14 -18.17 -3.56
C ARG A 146 -18.49 -16.72 -3.26
N SER A 147 -19.65 -16.45 -2.68
CA SER A 147 -20.08 -15.12 -2.30
C SER A 147 -19.14 -14.47 -1.29
N LEU A 148 -18.74 -15.22 -0.26
CA LEU A 148 -17.80 -14.75 0.77
C LEU A 148 -16.40 -14.48 0.17
N MET A 149 -15.92 -15.35 -0.71
CA MET A 149 -14.63 -15.15 -1.38
C MET A 149 -14.62 -13.91 -2.28
N ILE A 150 -15.71 -13.66 -3.02
CA ILE A 150 -15.87 -12.44 -3.83
C ILE A 150 -15.92 -11.22 -2.90
N GLY A 151 -16.64 -11.30 -1.80
CA GLY A 151 -16.70 -10.24 -0.80
C GLY A 151 -15.31 -9.89 -0.23
N MET A 152 -14.52 -10.91 0.13
CA MET A 152 -13.15 -10.71 0.60
C MET A 152 -12.26 -10.09 -0.46
N LEU A 153 -12.37 -10.51 -1.73
CA LEU A 153 -11.63 -9.89 -2.81
C LEU A 153 -11.97 -8.40 -2.96
N VAL A 154 -13.25 -8.04 -2.91
CA VAL A 154 -13.71 -6.64 -2.96
C VAL A 154 -13.15 -5.86 -1.77
N THR A 155 -13.19 -6.43 -0.57
CA THR A 155 -12.62 -5.82 0.64
C THR A 155 -11.13 -5.52 0.44
N PHE A 156 -10.33 -6.48 -0.02
CA PHE A 156 -8.90 -6.27 -0.20
C PHE A 156 -8.55 -5.39 -1.40
N ILE A 157 -9.42 -5.28 -2.41
CA ILE A 157 -9.31 -4.23 -3.44
C ILE A 157 -9.45 -2.85 -2.80
N PHE A 158 -10.40 -2.66 -1.89
CA PHE A 158 -10.58 -1.38 -1.18
C PHE A 158 -9.39 -1.07 -0.26
N VAL A 159 -8.92 -2.06 0.50
CA VAL A 159 -7.76 -1.91 1.39
C VAL A 159 -6.50 -1.57 0.58
N GLY A 160 -6.16 -2.38 -0.42
CA GLY A 160 -4.98 -2.15 -1.25
C GLY A 160 -5.02 -0.81 -1.99
N TRP A 161 -6.20 -0.40 -2.50
CA TRP A 161 -6.35 0.91 -3.12
C TRP A 161 -6.09 2.05 -2.14
N GLN A 162 -6.82 2.09 -1.02
CA GLN A 162 -6.75 3.23 -0.10
C GLN A 162 -5.40 3.36 0.58
N GLU A 163 -4.80 2.24 1.00
CA GLU A 163 -3.53 2.26 1.72
C GLU A 163 -2.36 2.61 0.81
N GLU A 164 -2.32 2.09 -0.42
CA GLU A 164 -1.28 2.45 -1.38
C GLU A 164 -1.43 3.90 -1.87
N LEU A 165 -2.67 4.37 -2.05
CA LEU A 165 -2.94 5.74 -2.45
C LEU A 165 -2.43 6.75 -1.40
N ILE A 166 -2.66 6.47 -0.11
CA ILE A 166 -2.18 7.31 0.99
C ILE A 166 -0.66 7.19 1.12
N SER A 167 -0.15 5.95 1.23
CA SER A 167 1.23 5.69 1.65
C SER A 167 2.23 5.92 0.52
N ARG A 168 2.01 5.32 -0.66
CA ARG A 168 2.93 5.42 -1.81
C ARG A 168 2.54 6.53 -2.77
N GLY A 169 1.24 6.79 -2.87
CA GLY A 169 0.72 7.88 -3.68
C GLY A 169 1.05 9.25 -3.10
N TYR A 170 0.58 9.55 -1.89
CA TYR A 170 0.72 10.88 -1.34
C TYR A 170 1.93 11.04 -0.42
N LEU A 171 2.01 10.22 0.63
CA LEU A 171 3.00 10.39 1.70
C LEU A 171 4.44 10.20 1.19
N LEU A 172 4.74 9.06 0.57
CA LEU A 172 6.07 8.75 0.04
C LEU A 172 6.55 9.83 -0.93
N GLN A 173 5.71 10.24 -1.89
CA GLN A 173 6.12 11.21 -2.91
C GLN A 173 6.38 12.58 -2.32
N ASN A 174 5.57 13.03 -1.36
CA ASN A 174 5.80 14.30 -0.67
C ASN A 174 7.05 14.27 0.20
N LEU A 175 7.34 13.15 0.86
CA LEU A 175 8.57 12.98 1.63
C LEU A 175 9.81 12.95 0.73
N ILE A 176 9.73 12.30 -0.44
CA ILE A 176 10.81 12.33 -1.44
C ILE A 176 11.05 13.76 -1.94
N ASP A 177 9.98 14.50 -2.25
CA ASP A 177 10.06 15.89 -2.70
C ASP A 177 10.72 16.81 -1.63
N GLY A 178 10.47 16.56 -0.35
CA GLY A 178 10.97 17.41 0.74
C GLY A 178 12.33 17.00 1.30
N LEU A 179 12.72 15.74 1.14
CA LEU A 179 13.94 15.16 1.70
C LEU A 179 14.78 14.51 0.58
N ASN A 180 14.63 13.21 0.42
CA ASN A 180 15.21 12.40 -0.66
C ASN A 180 14.53 11.02 -0.68
N VAL A 181 14.91 10.15 -1.63
CA VAL A 181 14.33 8.82 -1.80
C VAL A 181 14.51 7.96 -0.55
N PHE A 182 15.70 7.94 0.05
CA PHE A 182 15.98 7.13 1.22
C PHE A 182 15.06 7.49 2.40
N TRP A 183 15.05 8.75 2.82
CA TRP A 183 14.22 9.20 3.92
C TRP A 183 12.73 9.14 3.61
N GLY A 184 12.34 9.37 2.36
CA GLY A 184 10.96 9.21 1.91
C GLY A 184 10.47 7.78 2.14
N VAL A 185 11.25 6.77 1.70
CA VAL A 185 10.95 5.35 1.90
C VAL A 185 10.94 5.00 3.39
N MET A 186 11.99 5.37 4.13
CA MET A 186 12.10 4.99 5.55
C MET A 186 10.97 5.57 6.39
N ILE A 187 10.65 6.86 6.25
CA ILE A 187 9.61 7.51 7.05
C ILE A 187 8.22 7.02 6.66
N SER A 188 7.90 6.92 5.36
CA SER A 188 6.58 6.44 4.93
C SER A 188 6.33 4.98 5.36
N SER A 189 7.35 4.12 5.27
CA SER A 189 7.25 2.73 5.70
C SER A 189 7.18 2.59 7.21
N PHE A 190 7.93 3.43 7.96
CA PHE A 190 7.84 3.46 9.42
C PHE A 190 6.44 3.86 9.90
N LEU A 191 5.85 4.89 9.30
CA LEU A 191 4.48 5.30 9.61
C LEU A 191 3.47 4.20 9.23
N PHE A 192 3.70 3.50 8.12
CA PHE A 192 2.88 2.35 7.72
C PHE A 192 2.91 1.24 8.77
N GLY A 193 4.09 0.83 9.23
CA GLY A 193 4.24 -0.15 10.31
C GLY A 193 3.65 0.33 11.64
N LEU A 194 3.85 1.61 11.99
CA LEU A 194 3.33 2.20 13.23
C LEU A 194 1.80 2.18 13.28
N LEU A 195 1.12 2.46 12.17
CA LEU A 195 -0.35 2.43 12.10
C LEU A 195 -0.89 1.03 12.36
N HIS A 196 -0.18 -0.03 11.99
CA HIS A 196 -0.57 -1.42 12.24
C HIS A 196 -0.48 -1.85 13.71
N LEU A 197 0.13 -1.03 14.58
CA LEU A 197 0.04 -1.25 16.03
C LEU A 197 -1.39 -1.07 16.59
N ALA A 198 -2.27 -0.43 15.84
CA ALA A 198 -3.68 -0.32 16.20
C ALA A 198 -4.51 -1.57 15.86
N ASN A 199 -3.95 -2.52 15.12
CA ASN A 199 -4.63 -3.76 14.74
C ASN A 199 -4.75 -4.74 15.92
N PRO A 200 -5.75 -5.66 15.87
CA PRO A 200 -5.83 -6.78 16.82
C PRO A 200 -4.53 -7.60 16.82
N ASN A 201 -4.19 -8.20 17.95
CA ASN A 201 -3.00 -9.04 18.09
C ASN A 201 -1.67 -8.37 17.70
N SER A 202 -1.64 -7.04 17.61
CA SER A 202 -0.46 -6.29 17.21
C SER A 202 0.72 -6.51 18.17
N SER A 203 1.92 -6.40 17.63
CA SER A 203 3.17 -6.53 18.38
C SER A 203 4.25 -5.67 17.72
N ILE A 204 5.36 -5.46 18.44
CA ILE A 204 6.53 -4.80 17.85
C ILE A 204 7.04 -5.58 16.62
N ALA A 205 7.01 -6.93 16.67
CA ALA A 205 7.40 -7.77 15.56
C ALA A 205 6.47 -7.55 14.33
N GLY A 206 5.15 -7.48 14.54
CA GLY A 206 4.19 -7.14 13.50
C GLY A 206 4.44 -5.76 12.89
N ALA A 207 4.68 -4.74 13.73
CA ALA A 207 5.01 -3.40 13.25
C ALA A 207 6.34 -3.36 12.44
N VAL A 208 7.34 -4.14 12.85
CA VAL A 208 8.60 -4.27 12.09
C VAL A 208 8.37 -5.00 10.77
N GLY A 209 7.58 -6.06 10.76
CA GLY A 209 7.27 -6.79 9.53
C GLY A 209 6.48 -5.93 8.53
N THR A 210 5.44 -5.25 8.98
CA THR A 210 4.68 -4.31 8.14
C THR A 210 5.51 -3.09 7.69
N PHE A 211 6.48 -2.64 8.50
CA PHE A 211 7.49 -1.67 8.06
C PHE A 211 8.34 -2.22 6.89
N LEU A 212 8.81 -3.47 6.97
CA LEU A 212 9.58 -4.12 5.89
C LEU A 212 8.74 -4.31 4.63
N LEU A 213 7.47 -4.72 4.76
CA LEU A 213 6.51 -4.73 3.65
C LEU A 213 6.31 -3.33 3.08
N GLY A 214 6.30 -2.31 3.95
CA GLY A 214 6.25 -0.91 3.55
C GLY A 214 7.41 -0.50 2.64
N ILE A 215 8.64 -0.92 2.96
CA ILE A 215 9.83 -0.71 2.13
C ILE A 215 9.69 -1.45 0.79
N PHE A 216 9.23 -2.71 0.82
CA PHE A 216 9.05 -3.52 -0.39
C PHE A 216 8.01 -2.92 -1.34
N LEU A 217 6.85 -2.49 -0.85
CA LEU A 217 5.83 -1.84 -1.66
C LEU A 217 6.31 -0.47 -2.20
N SER A 218 7.12 0.25 -1.42
CA SER A 218 7.77 1.48 -1.90
C SER A 218 8.79 1.19 -3.01
N TYR A 219 9.54 0.09 -2.92
CA TYR A 219 10.41 -0.38 -3.99
C TYR A 219 9.61 -0.71 -5.26
N ALA A 220 8.48 -1.42 -5.15
CA ALA A 220 7.62 -1.73 -6.29
C ALA A 220 7.10 -0.47 -6.99
N TYR A 221 6.69 0.54 -6.21
CA TYR A 221 6.33 1.85 -6.75
C TYR A 221 7.50 2.53 -7.47
N LEU A 222 8.68 2.56 -6.85
CA LEU A 222 9.86 3.21 -7.42
C LEU A 222 10.34 2.52 -8.71
N ALA A 223 10.17 1.21 -8.81
CA ALA A 223 10.54 0.40 -9.97
C ALA A 223 9.70 0.70 -11.22
N THR A 224 8.40 1.01 -11.04
CA THR A 224 7.48 1.28 -12.15
C THR A 224 7.06 2.74 -12.27
N ARG A 225 7.20 3.52 -11.20
CA ARG A 225 6.65 4.87 -11.02
C ARG A 225 5.13 4.90 -11.20
N GLN A 226 4.47 3.75 -11.02
CA GLN A 226 3.02 3.60 -11.04
C GLN A 226 2.55 2.91 -9.75
N LEU A 227 1.33 3.25 -9.31
CA LEU A 227 0.72 2.62 -8.13
C LEU A 227 0.11 1.25 -8.43
N TRP A 228 -0.07 0.89 -9.71
CA TRP A 228 -0.78 -0.33 -10.09
C TRP A 228 -0.08 -1.59 -9.60
N LEU A 229 1.27 -1.64 -9.68
CA LEU A 229 2.04 -2.78 -9.20
C LEU A 229 1.95 -2.95 -7.68
N PRO A 230 2.23 -1.93 -6.83
CA PRO A 230 2.08 -2.08 -5.39
C PRO A 230 0.63 -2.29 -4.94
N ILE A 231 -0.38 -1.72 -5.62
CA ILE A 231 -1.79 -2.03 -5.37
C ILE A 231 -2.07 -3.53 -5.63
N GLY A 232 -1.64 -4.05 -6.76
CA GLY A 232 -1.78 -5.47 -7.07
C GLY A 232 -1.09 -6.37 -6.05
N LEU A 233 0.15 -6.05 -5.67
CA LEU A 233 0.92 -6.75 -4.63
C LEU A 233 0.18 -6.79 -3.30
N HIS A 234 -0.33 -5.66 -2.85
CA HIS A 234 -1.06 -5.52 -1.58
C HIS A 234 -2.36 -6.34 -1.59
N ILE A 235 -3.15 -6.23 -2.65
CA ILE A 235 -4.37 -7.04 -2.81
C ILE A 235 -4.03 -8.52 -2.82
N GLY A 236 -3.03 -8.94 -3.60
CA GLY A 236 -2.63 -10.33 -3.71
C GLY A 236 -2.10 -10.88 -2.39
N TRP A 237 -1.21 -10.14 -1.71
CA TRP A 237 -0.73 -10.52 -0.38
C TRP A 237 -1.90 -10.80 0.57
N ASN A 238 -2.76 -9.82 0.82
CA ASN A 238 -3.86 -9.94 1.78
C ASN A 238 -4.88 -11.02 1.40
N PHE A 239 -5.23 -11.11 0.10
CA PHE A 239 -6.22 -12.08 -0.36
C PHE A 239 -5.73 -13.53 -0.27
N PHE A 240 -4.46 -13.77 -0.59
CA PHE A 240 -3.90 -15.10 -0.45
C PHE A 240 -3.57 -15.44 1.01
N GLU A 241 -3.13 -14.46 1.81
CA GLU A 241 -2.84 -14.66 3.23
C GLU A 241 -4.08 -15.10 4.01
N GLY A 242 -5.13 -14.30 4.02
CA GLY A 242 -6.35 -14.59 4.77
C GLY A 242 -7.29 -15.56 4.04
N PRO A 243 -8.01 -15.10 3.03
CA PRO A 243 -9.05 -15.89 2.38
C PRO A 243 -8.60 -17.21 1.80
N ILE A 244 -7.44 -17.29 1.17
CA ILE A 244 -6.96 -18.53 0.55
C ILE A 244 -6.28 -19.45 1.55
N PHE A 245 -5.20 -18.98 2.21
CA PHE A 245 -4.37 -19.83 3.06
C PHE A 245 -4.74 -19.82 4.55
N GLY A 246 -5.67 -18.95 4.96
CA GLY A 246 -6.26 -18.98 6.30
C GLY A 246 -5.43 -18.39 7.42
N TYR A 247 -4.42 -17.60 7.11
CA TYR A 247 -3.67 -16.81 8.13
C TYR A 247 -4.49 -15.60 8.59
N PRO A 248 -4.24 -15.08 9.79
CA PRO A 248 -4.63 -13.72 10.14
C PRO A 248 -3.92 -12.73 9.20
N VAL A 249 -4.62 -11.69 8.73
CA VAL A 249 -4.06 -10.62 7.89
C VAL A 249 -3.74 -9.43 8.79
N SER A 250 -2.48 -9.16 9.03
CA SER A 250 -2.04 -8.10 9.96
C SER A 250 -2.80 -8.16 11.29
N GLY A 251 -3.00 -9.36 11.84
CA GLY A 251 -3.71 -9.59 13.10
C GLY A 251 -5.24 -9.61 13.02
N VAL A 252 -5.83 -9.41 11.85
CA VAL A 252 -7.28 -9.44 11.63
C VAL A 252 -7.71 -10.79 11.07
N ASP A 253 -8.71 -11.40 11.70
CA ASP A 253 -9.33 -12.61 11.18
C ASP A 253 -10.29 -12.26 10.02
N ALA A 254 -10.15 -13.00 8.92
CA ALA A 254 -11.01 -12.90 7.75
C ALA A 254 -11.72 -14.24 7.50
N PHE A 255 -12.71 -14.27 6.59
CA PHE A 255 -13.22 -15.53 6.06
C PHE A 255 -12.08 -16.32 5.41
N ARG A 256 -12.03 -17.63 5.66
CA ARG A 256 -10.93 -18.53 5.26
C ARG A 256 -11.46 -19.69 4.45
N LEU A 257 -10.86 -19.94 3.30
CA LEU A 257 -11.09 -21.15 2.52
C LEU A 257 -10.50 -22.38 3.21
N LEU A 258 -9.27 -22.22 3.73
CA LEU A 258 -8.57 -23.21 4.56
C LEU A 258 -8.64 -22.79 6.03
N GLN A 259 -9.22 -23.65 6.87
CA GLN A 259 -9.10 -23.53 8.32
C GLN A 259 -7.87 -24.31 8.75
N GLN A 260 -6.86 -23.61 9.21
CA GLN A 260 -5.56 -24.20 9.53
C GLN A 260 -5.11 -23.75 10.93
N SER A 261 -4.24 -24.54 11.56
CA SER A 261 -3.48 -24.19 12.75
C SER A 261 -1.98 -24.19 12.46
N VAL A 262 -1.28 -23.21 13.03
CA VAL A 262 0.18 -23.10 12.94
C VAL A 262 0.77 -23.33 14.32
N ASN A 263 1.55 -24.41 14.45
CA ASN A 263 2.17 -24.85 15.71
C ASN A 263 3.70 -24.62 15.74
N GLY A 264 4.24 -23.88 14.77
CA GLY A 264 5.65 -23.54 14.73
C GLY A 264 6.03 -22.45 15.74
N PRO A 265 7.35 -22.17 15.94
CA PRO A 265 7.80 -21.11 16.83
C PRO A 265 7.25 -19.75 16.39
N SER A 266 6.54 -19.05 17.28
CA SER A 266 5.87 -17.78 16.95
C SER A 266 6.81 -16.68 16.45
N LEU A 267 8.08 -16.68 16.87
CA LEU A 267 9.11 -15.77 16.33
C LEU A 267 9.33 -16.00 14.82
N VAL A 268 9.13 -17.23 14.33
CA VAL A 268 9.33 -17.57 12.91
C VAL A 268 8.03 -17.41 12.15
N THR A 269 6.92 -17.93 12.66
CA THR A 269 5.62 -18.00 11.97
C THR A 269 4.79 -16.73 12.11
N GLY A 270 5.11 -15.84 13.07
CA GLY A 270 4.37 -14.61 13.36
C GLY A 270 3.17 -14.78 14.30
N GLY A 271 2.80 -16.02 14.67
CA GLY A 271 1.76 -16.31 15.66
C GLY A 271 0.38 -15.74 15.27
N SER A 272 -0.28 -15.10 16.23
CA SER A 272 -1.65 -14.56 16.06
C SER A 272 -1.75 -13.30 15.18
N PHE A 273 -0.63 -12.66 14.84
CA PHE A 273 -0.63 -11.54 13.92
C PHE A 273 -0.58 -12.00 12.45
N GLY A 274 -0.07 -13.19 12.21
CA GLY A 274 0.16 -13.77 10.89
C GLY A 274 1.64 -13.73 10.48
N PRO A 275 1.98 -14.28 9.31
CA PRO A 275 3.35 -14.37 8.78
C PRO A 275 4.12 -13.04 8.78
N GLU A 276 3.41 -11.93 8.71
CA GLU A 276 3.98 -10.57 8.75
C GLU A 276 4.80 -10.30 10.01
N ALA A 277 4.43 -10.89 11.17
CA ALA A 277 5.19 -10.75 12.42
C ALA A 277 6.30 -11.79 12.57
N GLY A 278 6.47 -12.68 11.60
CA GLY A 278 7.43 -13.79 11.65
C GLY A 278 8.69 -13.56 10.82
N LEU A 279 9.80 -14.18 11.21
CA LEU A 279 11.02 -14.19 10.41
C LEU A 279 10.81 -14.87 9.04
N ILE A 280 9.78 -15.69 8.89
CA ILE A 280 9.39 -16.33 7.62
C ILE A 280 9.04 -15.30 6.54
N LEU A 281 8.56 -14.11 6.93
CA LEU A 281 8.33 -12.98 6.04
C LEU A 281 9.55 -12.68 5.16
N LEU A 282 10.77 -12.77 5.73
CA LEU A 282 12.01 -12.46 4.99
C LEU A 282 12.19 -13.34 3.76
N VAL A 283 11.75 -14.60 3.82
CA VAL A 283 11.80 -15.52 2.66
C VAL A 283 10.84 -15.05 1.56
N GLY A 284 9.62 -14.67 1.94
CA GLY A 284 8.67 -14.05 0.99
C GLY A 284 9.22 -12.78 0.37
N LEU A 285 9.82 -11.89 1.19
CA LEU A 285 10.41 -10.64 0.70
C LEU A 285 11.56 -10.86 -0.29
N VAL A 286 12.43 -11.85 -0.06
CA VAL A 286 13.52 -12.19 -1.01
C VAL A 286 12.93 -12.60 -2.37
N LEU A 287 11.92 -13.48 -2.37
CA LEU A 287 11.22 -13.86 -3.60
C LEU A 287 10.55 -12.64 -4.25
N GLY A 288 9.84 -11.83 -3.46
CA GLY A 288 9.13 -10.64 -3.95
C GLY A 288 10.07 -9.62 -4.58
N VAL A 289 11.19 -9.29 -3.93
CA VAL A 289 12.20 -8.36 -4.46
C VAL A 289 12.79 -8.89 -5.77
N GLY A 290 13.14 -10.19 -5.83
CA GLY A 290 13.70 -10.81 -7.03
C GLY A 290 12.71 -10.77 -8.21
N THR A 291 11.45 -11.10 -7.97
CA THR A 291 10.41 -11.12 -9.01
C THR A 291 10.03 -9.72 -9.49
N VAL A 292 9.90 -8.74 -8.58
CA VAL A 292 9.65 -7.34 -8.95
C VAL A 292 10.84 -6.76 -9.72
N TYR A 293 12.09 -7.09 -9.34
CA TYR A 293 13.27 -6.71 -10.09
C TYR A 293 13.23 -7.25 -11.53
N ALA A 294 13.01 -8.55 -11.70
CA ALA A 294 12.93 -9.19 -13.01
C ALA A 294 11.82 -8.57 -13.87
N TYR A 295 10.64 -8.38 -13.29
CA TYR A 295 9.50 -7.74 -13.96
C TYR A 295 9.80 -6.31 -14.38
N SER A 296 10.40 -5.50 -13.49
CA SER A 296 10.73 -4.10 -13.80
C SER A 296 11.74 -3.97 -14.94
N ARG A 297 12.69 -4.88 -15.02
CA ARG A 297 13.67 -4.96 -16.13
C ARG A 297 12.99 -5.33 -17.45
N PHE A 298 12.12 -6.35 -17.43
CA PHE A 298 11.32 -6.73 -18.59
C PHE A 298 10.48 -5.54 -19.09
N ARG A 299 9.69 -4.93 -18.21
CA ARG A 299 8.83 -3.78 -18.52
C ARG A 299 9.61 -2.61 -19.11
N SER A 300 10.76 -2.28 -18.52
CA SER A 300 11.62 -1.18 -19.01
C SER A 300 12.18 -1.43 -20.41
N ASN A 301 12.51 -2.67 -20.74
CA ASN A 301 13.01 -3.03 -22.06
C ASN A 301 11.90 -2.95 -23.12
N SER A 302 10.71 -3.46 -22.82
CA SER A 302 9.56 -3.41 -23.73
C SER A 302 9.14 -1.97 -24.06
N VAL A 303 9.09 -1.08 -23.05
CA VAL A 303 8.77 0.35 -23.27
C VAL A 303 9.81 1.05 -24.17
N LYS A 304 11.10 0.65 -24.07
CA LYS A 304 12.16 1.20 -24.95
C LYS A 304 12.04 0.70 -26.39
N GLU A 305 11.57 -0.52 -26.59
CA GLU A 305 11.35 -1.09 -27.92
C GLU A 305 10.13 -0.44 -28.61
N GLU A 306 9.03 -0.26 -27.87
CA GLU A 306 7.85 0.46 -28.37
C GLU A 306 8.20 1.89 -28.85
N GLY A 307 8.97 2.64 -28.04
CA GLY A 307 9.39 4.02 -28.39
C GLY A 307 10.44 4.13 -29.50
N LYS A 308 10.96 3.00 -30.04
CA LYS A 308 11.84 2.98 -31.21
C LYS A 308 11.08 2.65 -32.51
N SER A 309 9.87 2.14 -32.39
CA SER A 309 9.01 1.74 -33.51
C SER A 309 8.04 2.85 -33.96
N GLU A 310 7.94 3.93 -33.19
CA GLU A 310 7.26 5.19 -33.54
C GLU A 310 8.26 6.22 -34.10
#